data_7e568c63353f93725ac802f58e69aecf
#
_entry.id   7e568c63353f93725ac802f58e69aecf
#
_cell.length_a   1.000
_cell.length_b   1.000
_cell.length_c   1.000
_cell.angle_alpha   90.00
_cell.angle_beta   90.00
_cell.angle_gamma   90.00
#
_symmetry.space_group_name_H-M   'P 1'
#
loop_
_entity.id
_entity.type
_entity.pdbx_description
1 polymer ?
#
loop_
_entity_poly.entity_id
_entity_poly.type
_entity_poly.pdbx_seq_one_letter_code
_entity_poly.pdbx_strand_id
1 'polypeptide(L)'
;MRIWISIASQLLELYVNSDILRRYSISTASMGAGEAKGSYRTPRGRHLIRAKIGTAEPENTVFVRRRPTGEVWSPELAASFPDRDWILTRILWLSGTEPGFNRLGDVDTMRRYIYIHGSPDTVGMGKPGSIGCVRMRNCDIVELFDLVSPYTRVDIVEYGIEEGNWASLASFASVVREEVFVGEQGVPADMEYDASDPTSLHVLARGPDGEAIGTGRLLADGHIGRLAVLAAWRNMGVGTALMCRLTEVARIRGQTRLVLNAQVSAMGFYQRLGYAPVGVEFMEAGIPHVTMVRHLAA
;
A
#
# COMPACT_ATOMS: atom_id res chain seq x y z
N MET A 1 0.68 13.36 -5.96
CA MET A 1 1.28 12.01 -6.05
C MET A 1 1.55 11.45 -4.66
N ARG A 2 1.48 10.12 -4.52
CA ARG A 2 1.79 9.39 -3.29
C ARG A 2 2.39 8.04 -3.66
N ILE A 3 3.42 7.62 -2.95
CA ILE A 3 3.97 6.27 -3.01
C ILE A 3 3.33 5.46 -1.88
N TRP A 4 2.92 4.24 -2.18
CA TRP A 4 2.46 3.26 -1.20
C TRP A 4 3.34 2.01 -1.31
N ILE A 5 3.86 1.54 -0.18
CA ILE A 5 4.77 0.39 -0.09
C ILE A 5 4.15 -0.64 0.83
N SER A 6 3.92 -1.84 0.29
CA SER A 6 3.50 -3.01 1.07
C SER A 6 4.69 -3.92 1.35
N ILE A 7 5.02 -4.07 2.64
CA ILE A 7 6.04 -5.03 3.07
C ILE A 7 5.53 -6.47 2.87
N ALA A 8 4.26 -6.75 3.14
CA ALA A 8 3.69 -8.09 2.95
C ALA A 8 3.69 -8.53 1.48
N SER A 9 3.27 -7.65 0.56
CA SER A 9 3.17 -7.96 -0.87
C SER A 9 4.47 -7.72 -1.64
N GLN A 10 5.49 -7.10 -1.03
CA GLN A 10 6.73 -6.66 -1.68
C GLN A 10 6.46 -5.84 -2.96
N LEU A 11 5.52 -4.89 -2.84
CA LEU A 11 5.08 -4.01 -3.92
C LEU A 11 5.23 -2.54 -3.54
N LEU A 12 5.63 -1.73 -4.52
CA LEU A 12 5.56 -0.28 -4.49
C LEU A 12 4.56 0.18 -5.54
N GLU A 13 3.59 0.98 -5.14
CA GLU A 13 2.60 1.58 -6.03
C GLU A 13 2.69 3.10 -5.99
N LEU A 14 2.77 3.72 -7.17
CA LEU A 14 2.72 5.18 -7.32
C LEU A 14 1.31 5.60 -7.69
N TYR A 15 0.71 6.45 -6.86
CA TYR A 15 -0.64 6.99 -7.04
C TYR A 15 -0.61 8.43 -7.52
N VAL A 16 -1.53 8.74 -8.43
CA VAL A 16 -1.98 10.11 -8.73
C VAL A 16 -3.43 10.22 -8.26
N ASN A 17 -3.68 11.06 -7.28
CA ASN A 17 -4.95 11.07 -6.54
C ASN A 17 -5.24 9.69 -5.93
N SER A 18 -6.28 8.98 -6.41
CA SER A 18 -6.64 7.62 -5.98
C SER A 18 -6.30 6.55 -7.01
N ASP A 19 -5.61 6.91 -8.10
CA ASP A 19 -5.34 6.04 -9.23
C ASP A 19 -3.92 5.53 -9.20
N ILE A 20 -3.72 4.23 -9.46
CA ILE A 20 -2.39 3.64 -9.58
C ILE A 20 -1.83 4.01 -10.96
N LEU A 21 -0.77 4.82 -10.94
CA LEU A 21 -0.03 5.18 -12.15
C LEU A 21 0.99 4.10 -12.52
N ARG A 22 1.69 3.56 -11.52
CA ARG A 22 2.75 2.55 -11.69
C ARG A 22 2.77 1.58 -10.54
N ARG A 23 3.21 0.37 -10.83
CA ARG A 23 3.42 -0.69 -9.84
C ARG A 23 4.78 -1.36 -10.08
N TYR A 24 5.57 -1.53 -9.01
CA TYR A 24 6.90 -2.10 -9.07
C TYR A 24 7.05 -3.20 -8.01
N SER A 25 7.70 -4.32 -8.39
CA SER A 25 8.16 -5.31 -7.42
C SER A 25 9.40 -4.77 -6.72
N ILE A 26 9.45 -4.91 -5.41
CA ILE A 26 10.53 -4.41 -4.55
C ILE A 26 11.11 -5.51 -3.68
N SER A 27 12.18 -5.18 -2.93
CA SER A 27 12.70 -6.03 -1.87
C SER A 27 12.96 -5.18 -0.62
N THR A 28 12.19 -5.44 0.45
CA THR A 28 12.35 -4.79 1.75
C THR A 28 13.22 -5.60 2.70
N ALA A 29 13.31 -5.21 3.97
CA ALA A 29 14.16 -5.88 4.95
C ALA A 29 13.83 -7.36 5.15
N SER A 30 14.85 -8.22 5.17
CA SER A 30 14.74 -9.64 5.51
C SER A 30 14.24 -9.86 6.94
N MET A 31 14.51 -8.92 7.84
CA MET A 31 14.06 -8.94 9.23
C MET A 31 12.63 -8.39 9.41
N GLY A 32 11.91 -8.08 8.29
CA GLY A 32 10.56 -7.53 8.32
C GLY A 32 10.48 -6.06 8.69
N ALA A 33 9.35 -5.65 9.27
CA ALA A 33 9.07 -4.28 9.64
C ALA A 33 9.59 -3.92 11.04
N GLY A 34 9.98 -2.64 11.21
CA GLY A 34 10.38 -2.12 12.53
C GLY A 34 11.13 -0.80 12.47
N GLU A 35 10.88 0.03 13.48
CA GLU A 35 11.30 1.44 13.50
C GLU A 35 12.62 1.66 14.25
N ALA A 36 13.02 0.76 15.16
CA ALA A 36 14.18 0.97 16.02
C ALA A 36 15.51 1.03 15.24
N LYS A 37 16.40 1.93 15.65
CA LYS A 37 17.76 2.04 15.15
C LYS A 37 18.52 0.72 15.40
N GLY A 38 19.26 0.25 14.40
CA GLY A 38 20.01 -1.00 14.48
C GLY A 38 19.16 -2.28 14.34
N SER A 39 17.85 -2.16 14.11
CA SER A 39 16.97 -3.32 13.93
C SER A 39 17.15 -4.05 12.59
N TYR A 40 17.77 -3.42 11.60
CA TYR A 40 17.85 -3.90 10.22
C TYR A 40 16.49 -4.18 9.57
N ARG A 41 15.45 -3.48 10.03
CA ARG A 41 14.06 -3.61 9.60
C ARG A 41 13.60 -2.40 8.81
N THR A 42 12.63 -2.57 7.90
CA THR A 42 12.00 -1.48 7.15
C THR A 42 10.99 -0.74 8.04
N PRO A 43 11.12 0.58 8.22
CA PRO A 43 10.20 1.33 9.07
C PRO A 43 8.83 1.50 8.40
N ARG A 44 7.77 1.48 9.24
CA ARG A 44 6.37 1.69 8.82
C ARG A 44 5.94 3.13 8.98
N GLY A 45 4.72 3.40 8.47
CA GLY A 45 3.99 4.64 8.68
C GLY A 45 4.24 5.66 7.58
N ARG A 46 3.99 6.93 7.90
CA ARG A 46 4.06 8.04 6.95
C ARG A 46 5.46 8.59 6.84
N HIS A 47 5.91 8.72 5.62
CA HIS A 47 7.21 9.27 5.25
C HIS A 47 7.04 10.30 4.14
N LEU A 48 8.14 10.98 3.84
CA LEU A 48 8.31 11.80 2.64
C LEU A 48 9.69 11.53 2.01
N ILE A 49 9.81 11.80 0.71
CA ILE A 49 11.10 11.84 0.03
C ILE A 49 11.83 13.10 0.48
N ARG A 50 12.88 12.93 1.28
CA ARG A 50 13.68 14.03 1.80
C ARG A 50 14.60 14.64 0.76
N ALA A 51 15.22 13.78 -0.04
CA ALA A 51 16.14 14.18 -1.11
C ALA A 51 16.18 13.13 -2.22
N LYS A 52 16.47 13.59 -3.43
CA LYS A 52 16.75 12.78 -4.60
C LYS A 52 18.24 12.90 -4.92
N ILE A 53 18.94 11.78 -5.07
CA ILE A 53 20.40 11.73 -5.25
C ILE A 53 20.74 10.86 -6.44
N GLY A 54 21.69 11.31 -7.27
CA GLY A 54 22.15 10.60 -8.45
C GLY A 54 21.53 11.04 -9.78
N THR A 55 20.94 12.25 -9.86
CA THR A 55 20.23 12.74 -11.06
C THR A 55 21.08 12.68 -12.34
N ALA A 56 22.37 13.02 -12.25
CA ALA A 56 23.28 13.05 -13.40
C ALA A 56 24.19 11.82 -13.51
N GLU A 57 24.03 10.87 -12.57
CA GLU A 57 24.89 9.69 -12.55
C GLU A 57 24.43 8.64 -13.57
N PRO A 58 25.34 7.91 -14.20
CA PRO A 58 24.98 6.76 -15.02
C PRO A 58 24.27 5.66 -14.19
N GLU A 59 23.55 4.80 -14.90
CA GLU A 59 22.98 3.59 -14.29
C GLU A 59 24.11 2.71 -13.74
N ASN A 60 23.84 1.97 -12.67
CA ASN A 60 24.81 1.16 -11.92
C ASN A 60 25.91 1.94 -11.18
N THR A 61 25.85 3.28 -11.15
CA THR A 61 26.75 4.05 -10.25
C THR A 61 26.59 3.57 -8.81
N VAL A 62 27.72 3.28 -8.18
CA VAL A 62 27.78 2.81 -6.80
C VAL A 62 27.78 4.01 -5.84
N PHE A 63 26.93 3.94 -4.82
CA PHE A 63 26.87 4.96 -3.77
C PHE A 63 27.30 4.42 -2.42
N VAL A 64 28.11 5.23 -1.71
CA VAL A 64 28.44 5.03 -0.30
C VAL A 64 28.10 6.31 0.46
N ARG A 65 27.34 6.19 1.55
CA ARG A 65 26.86 7.35 2.34
C ARG A 65 26.25 8.45 1.46
N ARG A 66 25.47 8.06 0.44
CA ARG A 66 24.76 8.95 -0.50
C ARG A 66 25.68 9.76 -1.45
N ARG A 67 26.91 9.37 -1.61
CA ARG A 67 27.84 9.97 -2.55
C ARG A 67 28.28 8.93 -3.58
N PRO A 68 28.37 9.30 -4.86
CA PRO A 68 28.93 8.41 -5.86
C PRO A 68 30.39 8.13 -5.52
N THR A 69 30.80 6.88 -5.68
CA THR A 69 32.19 6.45 -5.40
C THR A 69 33.12 6.60 -6.61
N GLY A 70 32.56 6.80 -7.78
CA GLY A 70 33.25 6.69 -9.07
C GLY A 70 33.25 5.26 -9.62
N GLU A 71 32.81 4.27 -8.84
CA GLU A 71 32.65 2.90 -9.33
C GLU A 71 31.29 2.76 -10.06
N VAL A 72 31.31 1.92 -11.09
CA VAL A 72 30.09 1.42 -11.76
C VAL A 72 30.02 -0.08 -11.49
N TRP A 73 28.88 -0.54 -10.97
CA TRP A 73 28.70 -1.94 -10.60
C TRP A 73 28.83 -2.86 -11.82
N SER A 74 29.57 -3.94 -11.65
CA SER A 74 29.67 -5.05 -12.59
C SER A 74 29.74 -6.38 -11.83
N PRO A 75 29.49 -7.53 -12.49
CA PRO A 75 29.65 -8.84 -11.86
C PRO A 75 31.07 -9.08 -11.30
N GLU A 76 32.11 -8.58 -11.99
CA GLU A 76 33.53 -8.70 -11.57
C GLU A 76 33.80 -7.87 -10.30
N LEU A 77 33.26 -6.64 -10.25
CA LEU A 77 33.34 -5.82 -9.05
C LEU A 77 32.60 -6.47 -7.88
N ALA A 78 31.41 -7.03 -8.12
CA ALA A 78 30.63 -7.73 -7.11
C ALA A 78 31.38 -8.97 -6.58
N ALA A 79 32.03 -9.74 -7.43
CA ALA A 79 32.82 -10.89 -7.03
C ALA A 79 34.01 -10.51 -6.13
N SER A 80 34.56 -9.30 -6.30
CA SER A 80 35.63 -8.78 -5.42
C SER A 80 35.15 -8.32 -4.05
N PHE A 81 33.82 -8.08 -3.89
CA PHE A 81 33.21 -7.61 -2.65
C PHE A 81 31.89 -8.34 -2.36
N PRO A 82 31.91 -9.65 -2.07
CA PRO A 82 30.71 -10.49 -1.97
C PRO A 82 29.74 -10.09 -0.85
N ASP A 83 30.23 -9.47 0.23
CA ASP A 83 29.44 -9.07 1.39
C ASP A 83 28.96 -7.61 1.35
N ARG A 84 29.25 -6.89 0.25
CA ARG A 84 28.90 -5.49 0.13
C ARG A 84 27.42 -5.31 -0.18
N ASP A 85 26.72 -4.52 0.63
CA ASP A 85 25.35 -4.07 0.33
C ASP A 85 25.41 -2.98 -0.74
N TRP A 86 24.89 -3.30 -1.94
CA TRP A 86 25.01 -2.45 -3.12
C TRP A 86 23.85 -1.47 -3.18
N ILE A 87 24.14 -0.17 -3.07
CA ILE A 87 23.23 0.94 -3.34
C ILE A 87 23.60 1.52 -4.68
N LEU A 88 22.73 1.36 -5.69
CA LEU A 88 23.02 1.67 -7.07
C LEU A 88 22.10 2.73 -7.68
N THR A 89 22.55 3.35 -8.75
CA THR A 89 21.78 4.08 -9.78
C THR A 89 21.12 5.37 -9.27
N ARG A 90 20.19 5.30 -8.33
CA ARG A 90 19.45 6.45 -7.75
C ARG A 90 19.11 6.17 -6.29
N ILE A 91 18.98 7.24 -5.52
CA ILE A 91 18.53 7.19 -4.14
C ILE A 91 17.39 8.18 -3.93
N LEU A 92 16.26 7.69 -3.44
CA LEU A 92 15.21 8.48 -2.82
C LEU A 92 15.36 8.34 -1.30
N TRP A 93 15.89 9.36 -0.64
CA TRP A 93 16.13 9.32 0.79
C TRP A 93 14.86 9.64 1.57
N LEU A 94 14.44 8.75 2.46
CA LEU A 94 13.21 8.88 3.22
C LEU A 94 13.42 9.59 4.55
N SER A 95 12.39 10.34 4.97
CA SER A 95 12.25 10.87 6.32
C SER A 95 10.86 10.53 6.85
N GLY A 96 10.77 9.96 8.03
CA GLY A 96 9.51 9.79 8.73
C GLY A 96 8.84 11.13 9.04
N THR A 97 7.53 11.13 9.25
CA THR A 97 6.74 12.32 9.59
C THR A 97 6.01 12.21 10.92
N GLU A 98 6.14 11.07 11.61
CA GLU A 98 5.43 10.75 12.85
C GLU A 98 6.42 10.74 14.02
N PRO A 99 6.47 11.86 14.82
CA PRO A 99 7.38 11.95 15.96
C PRO A 99 7.16 10.82 16.98
N GLY A 100 8.26 10.21 17.43
CA GLY A 100 8.24 9.09 18.38
C GLY A 100 7.89 7.73 17.77
N PHE A 101 7.43 7.69 16.52
CA PHE A 101 7.18 6.43 15.81
C PHE A 101 8.21 6.15 14.72
N ASN A 102 8.37 7.05 13.73
CA ASN A 102 9.37 6.92 12.66
C ASN A 102 10.21 8.18 12.45
N ARG A 103 10.07 9.17 13.35
CA ARG A 103 10.81 10.43 13.33
C ARG A 103 11.29 10.80 14.73
N LEU A 104 12.51 11.34 14.81
CA LEU A 104 13.23 11.73 16.02
C LEU A 104 13.68 10.52 16.86
N GLY A 105 14.65 10.75 17.75
CA GLY A 105 15.21 9.74 18.65
C GLY A 105 15.81 8.54 17.92
N ASP A 106 15.65 7.36 18.50
CA ASP A 106 16.19 6.11 17.99
C ASP A 106 15.28 5.41 16.95
N VAL A 107 14.17 6.05 16.56
CA VAL A 107 13.27 5.56 15.51
C VAL A 107 13.32 6.40 14.23
N ASP A 108 14.22 7.39 14.16
CA ASP A 108 14.27 8.35 13.07
C ASP A 108 14.71 7.72 11.75
N THR A 109 13.78 7.53 10.83
CA THR A 109 13.99 6.91 9.49
C THR A 109 15.13 7.58 8.72
N MET A 110 15.20 8.92 8.73
CA MET A 110 16.24 9.67 8.03
C MET A 110 17.63 9.38 8.62
N ARG A 111 17.76 9.36 9.96
CA ARG A 111 19.01 9.08 10.67
C ARG A 111 19.40 7.60 10.62
N ARG A 112 18.45 6.71 10.33
CA ARG A 112 18.68 5.30 10.04
C ARG A 112 19.15 5.07 8.60
N TYR A 113 19.16 6.12 7.77
CA TYR A 113 19.58 6.05 6.36
C TYR A 113 18.75 5.10 5.51
N ILE A 114 17.43 5.16 5.67
CA ILE A 114 16.50 4.34 4.88
C ILE A 114 16.24 5.02 3.53
N TYR A 115 16.44 4.27 2.47
CA TYR A 115 16.33 4.71 1.08
C TYR A 115 15.37 3.82 0.29
N ILE A 116 14.81 4.37 -0.80
CA ILE A 116 14.40 3.59 -1.96
C ILE A 116 15.55 3.74 -2.97
N HIS A 117 16.12 2.64 -3.47
CA HIS A 117 17.31 2.70 -4.33
C HIS A 117 17.41 1.53 -5.30
N GLY A 118 18.21 1.70 -6.35
CA GLY A 118 18.56 0.63 -7.28
C GLY A 118 19.48 -0.42 -6.65
N SER A 119 19.41 -1.62 -7.17
CA SER A 119 20.22 -2.77 -6.74
C SER A 119 20.64 -3.60 -7.94
N PRO A 120 21.65 -4.49 -7.78
CA PRO A 120 22.05 -5.40 -8.86
C PRO A 120 20.86 -6.20 -9.41
N ASP A 121 20.82 -6.45 -10.71
CA ASP A 121 19.76 -7.24 -11.36
C ASP A 121 19.74 -8.71 -10.90
N THR A 122 20.81 -9.17 -10.26
CA THR A 122 20.88 -10.47 -9.60
C THR A 122 20.05 -10.56 -8.31
N VAL A 123 19.65 -9.40 -7.76
CA VAL A 123 18.78 -9.35 -6.57
C VAL A 123 17.34 -9.65 -6.96
N GLY A 124 16.77 -10.73 -6.42
CA GLY A 124 15.38 -11.09 -6.65
C GLY A 124 14.42 -10.10 -6.00
N MET A 125 13.56 -9.47 -6.81
CA MET A 125 12.43 -8.66 -6.34
C MET A 125 11.23 -9.56 -5.98
N GLY A 126 10.26 -9.01 -5.25
CA GLY A 126 9.06 -9.72 -4.80
C GLY A 126 9.27 -10.55 -3.52
N LYS A 127 10.45 -10.48 -2.90
CA LYS A 127 10.77 -11.14 -1.63
C LYS A 127 11.66 -10.26 -0.75
N PRO A 128 11.53 -10.36 0.59
CA PRO A 128 12.40 -9.64 1.51
C PRO A 128 13.87 -10.04 1.36
N GLY A 129 14.81 -9.09 1.48
CA GLY A 129 16.23 -9.38 1.32
C GLY A 129 17.18 -8.23 1.70
N SER A 130 16.66 -7.03 2.01
CA SER A 130 17.49 -5.89 2.39
C SER A 130 17.81 -5.87 3.89
N ILE A 131 18.61 -4.90 4.31
CA ILE A 131 18.91 -4.61 5.71
C ILE A 131 18.23 -3.33 6.22
N GLY A 132 17.05 -3.00 5.62
CA GLY A 132 16.21 -1.88 6.03
C GLY A 132 15.71 -1.01 4.89
N CYS A 133 16.48 -0.82 3.85
CA CYS A 133 16.10 -0.05 2.66
C CYS A 133 15.06 -0.79 1.78
N VAL A 134 14.46 -0.06 0.87
CA VAL A 134 13.57 -0.58 -0.18
C VAL A 134 14.37 -0.68 -1.47
N ARG A 135 14.70 -1.90 -1.90
CA ARG A 135 15.44 -2.16 -3.14
C ARG A 135 14.50 -2.25 -4.33
N MET A 136 14.92 -1.70 -5.45
CA MET A 136 14.25 -1.77 -6.75
C MET A 136 15.22 -2.24 -7.83
N ARG A 137 14.70 -2.68 -8.98
CA ARG A 137 15.52 -2.83 -10.19
C ARG A 137 16.01 -1.46 -10.63
N ASN A 138 17.15 -1.42 -11.31
CA ASN A 138 17.73 -0.15 -11.76
C ASN A 138 16.82 0.61 -12.73
N CYS A 139 16.20 -0.06 -13.70
CA CYS A 139 15.24 0.56 -14.61
C CYS A 139 14.02 1.14 -13.86
N ASP A 140 13.50 0.42 -12.86
CA ASP A 140 12.32 0.83 -12.10
C ASP A 140 12.60 2.06 -11.24
N ILE A 141 13.76 2.11 -10.58
CA ILE A 141 14.13 3.28 -9.77
C ILE A 141 14.43 4.51 -10.62
N VAL A 142 14.95 4.36 -11.84
CA VAL A 142 15.14 5.47 -12.78
C VAL A 142 13.77 6.06 -13.14
N GLU A 143 12.80 5.24 -13.58
CA GLU A 143 11.46 5.70 -13.90
C GLU A 143 10.78 6.36 -12.69
N LEU A 144 10.78 5.71 -11.54
CA LEU A 144 10.20 6.27 -10.32
C LEU A 144 10.84 7.60 -9.93
N PHE A 145 12.19 7.67 -10.02
CA PHE A 145 12.95 8.86 -9.70
C PHE A 145 12.51 10.06 -10.56
N ASP A 146 12.27 9.86 -11.85
CA ASP A 146 11.85 10.93 -12.75
C ASP A 146 10.41 11.38 -12.52
N LEU A 147 9.54 10.45 -12.12
CA LEU A 147 8.12 10.73 -11.87
C LEU A 147 7.86 11.48 -10.56
N VAL A 148 8.71 11.34 -9.54
CA VAL A 148 8.44 11.89 -8.20
C VAL A 148 9.31 13.09 -7.88
N SER A 149 8.82 13.96 -7.00
CA SER A 149 9.51 15.15 -6.50
C SER A 149 9.93 15.00 -5.04
N PRO A 150 10.90 15.78 -4.54
CA PRO A 150 11.09 15.94 -3.11
C PRO A 150 9.75 16.28 -2.42
N TYR A 151 9.59 15.80 -1.20
CA TYR A 151 8.37 15.90 -0.38
C TYR A 151 7.18 15.08 -0.89
N THR A 152 7.31 14.27 -1.94
CA THR A 152 6.31 13.26 -2.27
C THR A 152 6.07 12.37 -1.05
N ARG A 153 4.79 12.20 -0.68
CA ARG A 153 4.39 11.34 0.44
C ARG A 153 4.67 9.88 0.13
N VAL A 154 5.17 9.16 1.14
CA VAL A 154 5.43 7.71 1.08
C VAL A 154 4.80 7.07 2.30
N ASP A 155 3.87 6.15 2.08
CA ASP A 155 3.23 5.35 3.14
C ASP A 155 3.81 3.92 3.07
N ILE A 156 4.40 3.44 4.15
CA ILE A 156 4.95 2.08 4.26
C ILE A 156 4.08 1.28 5.23
N VAL A 157 3.52 0.17 4.77
CA VAL A 157 2.58 -0.66 5.52
C VAL A 157 3.00 -2.13 5.55
N GLU A 158 2.54 -2.86 6.56
CA GLU A 158 2.83 -4.29 6.71
C GLU A 158 1.81 -5.20 6.04
N TYR A 159 0.69 -4.67 5.57
CA TYR A 159 -0.37 -5.45 4.95
C TYR A 159 -0.32 -5.36 3.43
N GLY A 160 -0.91 -6.36 2.77
CA GLY A 160 -1.14 -6.39 1.33
C GLY A 160 -2.62 -6.39 0.97
N ILE A 161 -2.93 -6.04 -0.28
CA ILE A 161 -4.28 -6.14 -0.84
C ILE A 161 -4.24 -7.13 -2.00
N GLU A 162 -5.11 -8.13 -1.94
CA GLU A 162 -5.36 -9.08 -3.04
C GLU A 162 -6.80 -8.94 -3.53
N GLU A 163 -7.02 -9.36 -4.78
CA GLU A 163 -8.33 -9.41 -5.40
C GLU A 163 -8.63 -10.82 -5.88
N GLY A 164 -9.90 -11.20 -5.88
CA GLY A 164 -10.31 -12.52 -6.31
C GLY A 164 -11.84 -12.65 -6.40
N ASN A 165 -12.28 -13.85 -6.79
CA ASN A 165 -13.68 -14.21 -6.74
C ASN A 165 -14.07 -14.78 -5.38
N TRP A 166 -15.37 -14.93 -5.15
CA TRP A 166 -15.89 -15.48 -3.91
C TRP A 166 -15.34 -16.87 -3.61
N ALA A 167 -15.24 -17.75 -4.59
CA ALA A 167 -14.75 -19.11 -4.38
C ALA A 167 -13.33 -19.16 -3.79
N SER A 168 -12.47 -18.20 -4.15
CA SER A 168 -11.09 -18.13 -3.64
C SER A 168 -10.95 -17.40 -2.31
N LEU A 169 -11.83 -16.43 -2.02
CA LEU A 169 -11.68 -15.54 -0.87
C LEU A 169 -12.72 -15.71 0.22
N ALA A 170 -13.77 -16.51 -0.02
CA ALA A 170 -14.91 -16.65 0.91
C ALA A 170 -14.49 -16.98 2.34
N SER A 171 -13.63 -17.99 2.52
CA SER A 171 -13.21 -18.44 3.84
C SER A 171 -12.48 -17.37 4.66
N PHE A 172 -11.83 -16.44 4.01
CA PHE A 172 -11.12 -15.32 4.65
C PHE A 172 -12.03 -14.11 4.82
N ALA A 173 -12.78 -13.74 3.78
CA ALA A 173 -13.68 -12.60 3.81
C ALA A 173 -14.79 -12.80 4.85
N SER A 174 -15.32 -14.02 4.97
CA SER A 174 -16.36 -14.37 5.96
C SER A 174 -15.91 -14.11 7.39
N VAL A 175 -14.67 -14.46 7.75
CA VAL A 175 -14.14 -14.22 9.09
C VAL A 175 -14.20 -12.73 9.45
N VAL A 176 -13.75 -11.85 8.54
CA VAL A 176 -13.79 -10.40 8.78
C VAL A 176 -15.22 -9.88 8.83
N ARG A 177 -16.08 -10.34 7.93
CA ARG A 177 -17.48 -9.92 7.82
C ARG A 177 -18.28 -10.34 9.05
N GLU A 178 -18.12 -11.57 9.52
CA GLU A 178 -18.76 -12.07 10.73
C GLU A 178 -18.32 -11.29 11.97
N GLU A 179 -17.03 -11.06 12.14
CA GLU A 179 -16.51 -10.30 13.27
C GLU A 179 -17.06 -8.86 13.29
N VAL A 180 -17.01 -8.17 12.13
CA VAL A 180 -17.38 -6.76 12.07
C VAL A 180 -18.88 -6.55 11.96
N PHE A 181 -19.57 -7.24 11.04
CA PHE A 181 -21.00 -6.98 10.83
C PHE A 181 -21.88 -7.71 11.83
N VAL A 182 -21.63 -8.99 12.08
CA VAL A 182 -22.44 -9.77 13.03
C VAL A 182 -21.99 -9.50 14.47
N GLY A 183 -20.71 -9.63 14.77
CA GLY A 183 -20.18 -9.51 16.13
C GLY A 183 -20.21 -8.09 16.68
N GLU A 184 -19.68 -7.11 15.95
CA GLU A 184 -19.59 -5.73 16.46
C GLU A 184 -20.88 -4.92 16.19
N GLN A 185 -21.50 -5.08 15.00
CA GLN A 185 -22.61 -4.22 14.56
C GLN A 185 -23.98 -4.84 14.80
N GLY A 186 -24.03 -6.13 15.16
CA GLY A 186 -25.29 -6.84 15.46
C GLY A 186 -26.17 -7.10 14.25
N VAL A 187 -25.61 -7.07 13.03
CA VAL A 187 -26.34 -7.43 11.81
C VAL A 187 -26.72 -8.93 11.89
N PRO A 188 -27.97 -9.33 11.65
CA PRO A 188 -28.34 -10.73 11.59
C PRO A 188 -27.51 -11.52 10.57
N ALA A 189 -27.03 -12.71 10.98
CA ALA A 189 -26.12 -13.49 10.14
C ALA A 189 -26.75 -13.92 8.80
N ASP A 190 -28.06 -14.11 8.76
CA ASP A 190 -28.82 -14.41 7.54
C ASP A 190 -28.93 -13.23 6.56
N MET A 191 -28.71 -12.00 7.03
CA MET A 191 -28.64 -10.79 6.18
C MET A 191 -27.24 -10.48 5.68
N GLU A 192 -26.21 -11.11 6.24
CA GLU A 192 -24.83 -10.83 5.88
C GLU A 192 -24.43 -11.41 4.52
N TYR A 193 -24.89 -12.61 4.21
CA TYR A 193 -24.61 -13.29 2.94
C TYR A 193 -25.77 -13.10 1.97
N ASP A 194 -25.45 -12.79 0.72
CA ASP A 194 -26.45 -12.59 -0.32
C ASP A 194 -26.07 -13.26 -1.66
N ALA A 195 -27.04 -13.35 -2.58
CA ALA A 195 -26.84 -13.97 -3.89
C ALA A 195 -25.84 -13.24 -4.81
N SER A 196 -25.38 -12.05 -4.42
CA SER A 196 -24.43 -11.27 -5.19
C SER A 196 -22.95 -11.67 -4.92
N ASP A 197 -22.68 -12.36 -3.80
CA ASP A 197 -21.29 -12.74 -3.46
C ASP A 197 -20.62 -13.58 -4.55
N PRO A 198 -21.23 -14.66 -5.11
CA PRO A 198 -20.60 -15.49 -6.14
C PRO A 198 -20.26 -14.77 -7.44
N THR A 199 -20.98 -13.69 -7.78
CA THR A 199 -20.84 -12.95 -9.04
C THR A 199 -20.03 -11.66 -8.91
N SER A 200 -19.65 -11.32 -7.68
CA SER A 200 -18.91 -10.09 -7.37
C SER A 200 -17.39 -10.28 -7.42
N LEU A 201 -16.70 -9.19 -7.61
CA LEU A 201 -15.28 -9.12 -7.27
C LEU A 201 -15.13 -8.85 -5.79
N HIS A 202 -14.21 -9.56 -5.16
CA HIS A 202 -13.83 -9.33 -3.77
C HIS A 202 -12.41 -8.83 -3.66
N VAL A 203 -12.16 -7.98 -2.68
CA VAL A 203 -10.82 -7.58 -2.25
C VAL A 203 -10.63 -7.99 -0.80
N LEU A 204 -9.42 -8.43 -0.48
CA LEU A 204 -9.02 -8.84 0.85
C LEU A 204 -7.74 -8.13 1.25
N ALA A 205 -7.71 -7.58 2.45
CA ALA A 205 -6.47 -7.12 3.08
C ALA A 205 -5.90 -8.24 3.94
N ARG A 206 -4.62 -8.55 3.73
CA ARG A 206 -3.88 -9.52 4.52
C ARG A 206 -2.82 -8.84 5.36
N GLY A 207 -2.78 -9.17 6.63
CA GLY A 207 -1.72 -8.79 7.53
C GLY A 207 -0.41 -9.54 7.28
N PRO A 208 0.63 -9.29 8.12
CA PRO A 208 1.96 -9.85 7.92
C PRO A 208 2.03 -11.37 8.04
N ASP A 209 1.14 -11.97 8.83
CA ASP A 209 1.08 -13.43 9.01
C ASP A 209 0.11 -14.10 8.03
N GLY A 210 -0.41 -13.34 7.03
CA GLY A 210 -1.35 -13.83 6.03
C GLY A 210 -2.81 -13.86 6.49
N GLU A 211 -3.09 -13.41 7.70
CA GLU A 211 -4.43 -13.33 8.28
C GLU A 211 -5.29 -12.30 7.56
N ALA A 212 -6.59 -12.55 7.46
CA ALA A 212 -7.54 -11.60 6.89
C ALA A 212 -7.82 -10.46 7.89
N ILE A 213 -7.62 -9.22 7.47
CA ILE A 213 -7.76 -8.04 8.34
C ILE A 213 -8.79 -7.03 7.83
N GLY A 214 -9.24 -7.19 6.60
CA GLY A 214 -10.25 -6.35 5.97
C GLY A 214 -10.70 -6.92 4.65
N THR A 215 -11.92 -6.56 4.22
CA THR A 215 -12.52 -7.03 2.97
C THR A 215 -13.40 -5.96 2.35
N GLY A 216 -13.78 -6.14 1.09
CA GLY A 216 -14.75 -5.33 0.37
C GLY A 216 -15.20 -6.03 -0.91
N ARG A 217 -16.33 -5.62 -1.45
CA ARG A 217 -16.97 -6.22 -2.61
C ARG A 217 -17.35 -5.17 -3.65
N LEU A 218 -17.13 -5.47 -4.94
CA LEU A 218 -17.57 -4.68 -6.08
C LEU A 218 -18.53 -5.52 -6.95
N LEU A 219 -19.74 -5.04 -7.11
CA LEU A 219 -20.75 -5.62 -7.99
C LEU A 219 -20.53 -5.19 -9.45
N ALA A 220 -21.14 -5.91 -10.37
CA ALA A 220 -21.03 -5.66 -11.79
C ALA A 220 -21.58 -4.27 -12.24
N ASP A 221 -22.53 -3.72 -11.49
CA ASP A 221 -23.16 -2.41 -11.73
C ASP A 221 -22.41 -1.22 -11.10
N GLY A 222 -21.26 -1.46 -10.44
CA GLY A 222 -20.47 -0.42 -9.78
C GLY A 222 -20.85 -0.17 -8.32
N HIS A 223 -21.71 -1.00 -7.72
CA HIS A 223 -21.97 -0.95 -6.29
C HIS A 223 -20.80 -1.54 -5.49
N ILE A 224 -20.31 -0.77 -4.51
CA ILE A 224 -19.34 -1.23 -3.52
C ILE A 224 -20.08 -1.53 -2.22
N GLY A 225 -19.84 -2.70 -1.67
CA GLY A 225 -20.43 -3.14 -0.40
C GLY A 225 -19.50 -4.02 0.41
N ARG A 226 -19.99 -4.47 1.56
CA ARG A 226 -19.30 -5.39 2.48
C ARG A 226 -17.87 -4.93 2.83
N LEU A 227 -17.65 -3.58 2.89
CA LEU A 227 -16.38 -3.00 3.32
C LEU A 227 -16.27 -3.12 4.84
N ALA A 228 -15.34 -3.93 5.28
CA ALA A 228 -15.08 -4.16 6.70
C ALA A 228 -13.58 -4.19 6.99
N VAL A 229 -13.18 -3.68 8.16
CA VAL A 229 -11.80 -3.73 8.67
C VAL A 229 -11.88 -4.08 10.15
N LEU A 230 -11.11 -5.09 10.57
CA LEU A 230 -11.00 -5.49 11.97
C LEU A 230 -10.56 -4.32 12.85
N ALA A 231 -11.10 -4.23 14.07
CA ALA A 231 -10.90 -3.10 14.97
C ALA A 231 -9.42 -2.76 15.19
N ALA A 232 -8.57 -3.77 15.37
CA ALA A 232 -7.13 -3.61 15.59
C ALA A 232 -6.38 -2.98 14.38
N TRP A 233 -6.97 -3.03 13.18
CA TRP A 233 -6.36 -2.55 11.93
C TRP A 233 -7.00 -1.25 11.40
N ARG A 234 -7.96 -0.69 12.13
CA ARG A 234 -8.56 0.61 11.78
C ARG A 234 -7.57 1.76 11.96
N ASN A 235 -7.79 2.85 11.22
CA ASN A 235 -6.93 4.05 11.20
C ASN A 235 -5.49 3.80 10.67
N MET A 236 -5.15 2.59 10.24
CA MET A 236 -3.87 2.23 9.62
C MET A 236 -3.91 2.29 8.09
N GLY A 237 -4.99 2.83 7.50
CA GLY A 237 -5.13 3.02 6.05
C GLY A 237 -5.70 1.81 5.29
N VAL A 238 -6.01 0.69 5.96
CA VAL A 238 -6.52 -0.55 5.34
C VAL A 238 -7.79 -0.29 4.51
N GLY A 239 -8.80 0.38 5.09
CA GLY A 239 -10.03 0.71 4.37
C GLY A 239 -9.79 1.58 3.13
N THR A 240 -8.85 2.54 3.20
CA THR A 240 -8.45 3.35 2.05
C THR A 240 -7.82 2.50 0.95
N ALA A 241 -6.94 1.56 1.31
CA ALA A 241 -6.27 0.68 0.35
C ALA A 241 -7.28 -0.25 -0.35
N LEU A 242 -8.22 -0.82 0.40
CA LEU A 242 -9.33 -1.62 -0.15
C LEU A 242 -10.16 -0.82 -1.16
N MET A 243 -10.59 0.40 -0.78
CA MET A 243 -11.36 1.28 -1.66
C MET A 243 -10.59 1.72 -2.91
N CYS A 244 -9.29 1.98 -2.79
CA CYS A 244 -8.44 2.28 -3.95
C CYS A 244 -8.38 1.09 -4.92
N ARG A 245 -8.23 -0.13 -4.41
CA ARG A 245 -8.22 -1.34 -5.25
C ARG A 245 -9.56 -1.57 -5.95
N LEU A 246 -10.68 -1.46 -5.22
CA LEU A 246 -12.03 -1.57 -5.81
C LEU A 246 -12.26 -0.51 -6.90
N THR A 247 -11.79 0.73 -6.68
CA THR A 247 -11.88 1.81 -7.67
C THR A 247 -11.04 1.51 -8.92
N GLU A 248 -9.82 0.99 -8.75
CA GLU A 248 -8.94 0.59 -9.86
C GLU A 248 -9.61 -0.48 -10.73
N VAL A 249 -10.11 -1.55 -10.10
CA VAL A 249 -10.79 -2.63 -10.82
C VAL A 249 -12.03 -2.14 -11.54
N ALA A 250 -12.83 -1.29 -10.90
CA ALA A 250 -14.00 -0.69 -11.50
C ALA A 250 -13.66 0.09 -12.78
N ARG A 251 -12.55 0.86 -12.73
CA ARG A 251 -12.06 1.62 -13.89
C ARG A 251 -11.57 0.71 -15.01
N ILE A 252 -10.81 -0.34 -14.71
CA ILE A 252 -10.36 -1.34 -15.68
C ILE A 252 -11.58 -2.02 -16.36
N ARG A 253 -12.69 -2.19 -15.64
CA ARG A 253 -13.96 -2.72 -16.17
C ARG A 253 -14.79 -1.68 -16.94
N GLY A 254 -14.31 -0.45 -17.10
CA GLY A 254 -15.00 0.62 -17.82
C GLY A 254 -16.17 1.25 -17.04
N GLN A 255 -16.25 1.03 -15.74
CA GLN A 255 -17.27 1.68 -14.91
C GLN A 255 -16.93 3.15 -14.74
N THR A 256 -17.92 4.02 -14.98
CA THR A 256 -17.79 5.47 -14.86
C THR A 256 -18.40 6.02 -13.56
N ARG A 257 -19.15 5.19 -12.83
CA ARG A 257 -19.85 5.56 -11.62
C ARG A 257 -19.74 4.46 -10.58
N LEU A 258 -19.37 4.84 -9.35
CA LEU A 258 -19.38 3.96 -8.18
C LEU A 258 -20.45 4.43 -7.20
N VAL A 259 -21.13 3.49 -6.60
CA VAL A 259 -22.21 3.73 -5.61
C VAL A 259 -21.92 2.89 -4.37
N LEU A 260 -22.26 3.41 -3.21
CA LEU A 260 -22.27 2.64 -1.96
C LEU A 260 -23.31 3.23 -0.98
N ASN A 261 -23.76 2.41 -0.06
CA ASN A 261 -24.53 2.83 1.10
C ASN A 261 -23.58 2.96 2.28
N ALA A 262 -23.30 4.19 2.67
CA ALA A 262 -22.42 4.49 3.78
C ALA A 262 -23.21 4.58 5.08
N GLN A 263 -22.73 3.94 6.13
CA GLN A 263 -23.18 4.31 7.48
C GLN A 263 -22.90 5.80 7.71
N VAL A 264 -23.86 6.54 8.27
CA VAL A 264 -23.73 7.98 8.50
C VAL A 264 -22.46 8.32 9.29
N SER A 265 -22.09 7.47 10.26
CA SER A 265 -20.84 7.58 11.04
C SER A 265 -19.56 7.48 10.19
N ALA A 266 -19.61 6.80 9.04
CA ALA A 266 -18.47 6.59 8.13
C ALA A 266 -18.46 7.58 6.96
N MET A 267 -19.45 8.46 6.81
CA MET A 267 -19.59 9.37 5.67
C MET A 267 -18.32 10.19 5.41
N GLY A 268 -17.68 10.72 6.46
CA GLY A 268 -16.45 11.50 6.32
C GLY A 268 -15.27 10.70 5.76
N PHE A 269 -15.23 9.38 5.95
CA PHE A 269 -14.22 8.53 5.33
C PHE A 269 -14.42 8.48 3.81
N TYR A 270 -15.63 8.25 3.33
CA TYR A 270 -15.94 8.19 1.90
C TYR A 270 -15.85 9.55 1.20
N GLN A 271 -16.19 10.65 1.87
CA GLN A 271 -16.00 12.00 1.34
C GLN A 271 -14.54 12.30 1.01
N ARG A 272 -13.60 11.88 1.88
CA ARG A 272 -12.16 12.00 1.61
C ARG A 272 -11.69 11.17 0.40
N LEU A 273 -12.45 10.18 -0.01
CA LEU A 273 -12.22 9.36 -1.20
C LEU A 273 -12.96 9.86 -2.43
N GLY A 274 -13.61 11.04 -2.36
CA GLY A 274 -14.28 11.69 -3.46
C GLY A 274 -15.73 11.25 -3.71
N TYR A 275 -16.35 10.59 -2.72
CA TYR A 275 -17.78 10.27 -2.76
C TYR A 275 -18.60 11.44 -2.22
N ALA A 276 -19.74 11.69 -2.84
CA ALA A 276 -20.72 12.68 -2.40
C ALA A 276 -22.03 11.98 -2.02
N PRO A 277 -22.72 12.44 -0.94
CA PRO A 277 -24.01 11.88 -0.56
C PRO A 277 -25.09 12.25 -1.57
N VAL A 278 -26.02 11.33 -1.81
CA VAL A 278 -27.17 11.50 -2.71
C VAL A 278 -28.44 10.99 -2.05
N GLY A 279 -29.50 11.80 -2.07
CA GLY A 279 -30.77 11.42 -1.46
C GLY A 279 -30.85 11.70 0.03
N VAL A 280 -31.73 10.97 0.72
CA VAL A 280 -31.99 11.10 2.15
C VAL A 280 -31.41 9.91 2.92
N GLU A 281 -31.23 10.09 4.22
CA GLU A 281 -30.84 9.00 5.11
C GLU A 281 -31.96 7.95 5.19
N PHE A 282 -31.56 6.68 5.33
CA PHE A 282 -32.45 5.53 5.47
C PHE A 282 -31.90 4.53 6.47
N MET A 283 -32.74 3.64 6.96
CA MET A 283 -32.31 2.59 7.88
C MET A 283 -32.04 1.29 7.13
N GLU A 284 -30.86 0.70 7.35
CA GLU A 284 -30.47 -0.62 6.86
C GLU A 284 -29.91 -1.43 8.05
N ALA A 285 -30.50 -2.60 8.32
CA ALA A 285 -30.17 -3.44 9.49
C ALA A 285 -30.17 -2.67 10.85
N GLY A 286 -31.05 -1.70 11.02
CA GLY A 286 -31.12 -0.88 12.25
C GLY A 286 -30.06 0.24 12.34
N ILE A 287 -29.24 0.43 11.34
CA ILE A 287 -28.16 1.43 11.29
C ILE A 287 -28.51 2.53 10.27
N PRO A 288 -28.35 3.83 10.60
CA PRO A 288 -28.56 4.91 9.65
C PRO A 288 -27.54 4.91 8.52
N HIS A 289 -28.01 4.92 7.27
CA HIS A 289 -27.20 4.93 6.04
C HIS A 289 -27.57 6.10 5.14
N VAL A 290 -26.64 6.47 4.26
CA VAL A 290 -26.86 7.39 3.14
C VAL A 290 -26.20 6.83 1.89
N THR A 291 -26.89 6.90 0.77
CA THR A 291 -26.27 6.53 -0.53
C THR A 291 -25.21 7.57 -0.90
N MET A 292 -24.04 7.10 -1.28
CA MET A 292 -22.96 7.97 -1.75
C MET A 292 -22.48 7.55 -3.15
N VAL A 293 -22.13 8.54 -3.96
CA VAL A 293 -21.76 8.36 -5.37
C VAL A 293 -20.42 9.01 -5.65
N ARG A 294 -19.60 8.34 -6.45
CA ARG A 294 -18.38 8.88 -7.03
C ARG A 294 -18.39 8.66 -8.53
N HIS A 295 -18.14 9.70 -9.31
CA HIS A 295 -17.89 9.63 -10.74
C HIS A 295 -16.41 9.43 -10.99
N LEU A 296 -16.07 8.45 -11.85
CA LEU A 296 -14.71 8.20 -12.29
C LEU A 296 -14.46 9.00 -13.58
N ALA A 297 -13.31 9.64 -13.68
CA ALA A 297 -12.89 10.23 -14.95
C ALA A 297 -12.65 9.10 -15.98
N ALA A 298 -13.04 9.37 -17.21
CA ALA A 298 -12.81 8.49 -18.34
C ALA A 298 -11.32 8.35 -18.65
#